data_2b6e0edaca98420844cebc00636ff131
#
_entry.id   2b6e0edaca98420844cebc00636ff131
#
_cell.length_a   1.000
_cell.length_b   1.000
_cell.length_c   1.000
_cell.angle_alpha   90.00
_cell.angle_beta   90.00
_cell.angle_gamma   90.00
#
_symmetry.space_group_name_H-M   'P 1'
#
loop_
_entity.id
_entity.type
_entity.pdbx_description
1 polymer ?
#
loop_
_entity_poly.entity_id
_entity_poly.type
_entity_poly.pdbx_seq_one_letter_code
_entity_poly.pdbx_strand_id
1 'polypeptide(L)'
;NATDRAVSPGFINMLSWGVETLIEDGKSQSDIRQGVTLEVFGEGMSWGPLNHELRENILKNQGDIKYDINWTTLGEYLQFLEEKGISTNVASFIGATTLRINAVGYENKKPNDSELEIMKNLVHQGMKEGAMGIGSSLIYAPAFYSSTEELVEICKIAAQYDGMYISHMRSEGNRLLESVDELLTIANDAGIRAEIYHLKQSGKNNWNKLDRVIQKIDSARAEGLKITTDMYTYIAGATGLDASMPPWVQEGGLDKWIERLKNPKI
;
A
#
# COMPACT_ATOMS: atom_id res chain seq x y z
N ASN A 1 0.55 38.51 -6.84
CA ASN A 1 0.08 38.74 -8.22
C ASN A 1 0.15 37.41 -8.99
N ALA A 2 -0.99 36.90 -9.48
CA ALA A 2 -1.12 35.66 -10.23
C ALA A 2 -1.55 35.90 -11.70
N THR A 3 -1.25 37.08 -12.24
CA THR A 3 -1.53 37.39 -13.64
C THR A 3 -0.85 36.37 -14.55
N ASP A 4 -1.59 35.79 -15.49
CA ASP A 4 -1.16 34.75 -16.42
C ASP A 4 -0.68 33.44 -15.74
N ARG A 5 -1.16 33.16 -14.54
CA ARG A 5 -0.88 31.95 -13.77
C ARG A 5 -2.14 31.30 -13.26
N ALA A 6 -2.12 29.97 -13.14
CA ALA A 6 -3.15 29.23 -12.38
C ALA A 6 -2.81 29.24 -10.89
N VAL A 7 -3.84 29.33 -10.04
CA VAL A 7 -3.73 29.12 -8.60
C VAL A 7 -4.47 27.83 -8.27
N SER A 8 -3.79 26.88 -7.64
CA SER A 8 -4.36 25.60 -7.22
C SER A 8 -4.16 25.39 -5.71
N PRO A 9 -4.94 24.51 -5.08
CA PRO A 9 -4.56 23.93 -3.80
C PRO A 9 -3.21 23.21 -3.91
N GLY A 10 -2.56 22.95 -2.78
CA GLY A 10 -1.37 22.09 -2.74
C GLY A 10 -1.70 20.69 -3.28
N PHE A 11 -0.74 20.10 -3.97
CA PHE A 11 -0.91 18.74 -4.51
C PHE A 11 -0.81 17.69 -3.42
N ILE A 12 -1.47 16.56 -3.65
CA ILE A 12 -1.43 15.37 -2.81
C ILE A 12 -0.62 14.31 -3.55
N ASN A 13 0.47 13.85 -2.94
CA ASN A 13 1.20 12.67 -3.39
C ASN A 13 0.53 11.43 -2.76
N MET A 14 -0.37 10.77 -3.50
CA MET A 14 -1.16 9.64 -3.01
C MET A 14 -0.33 8.38 -2.75
N LEU A 15 0.88 8.32 -3.28
CA LEU A 15 1.80 7.19 -3.12
C LEU A 15 3.22 7.72 -2.87
N SER A 16 3.52 8.03 -1.63
CA SER A 16 4.86 8.44 -1.21
C SER A 16 5.59 7.30 -0.49
N TRP A 17 6.85 7.13 -0.83
CA TRP A 17 7.80 6.29 -0.11
C TRP A 17 8.83 7.15 0.66
N GLY A 18 8.48 8.40 0.93
CA GLY A 18 9.32 9.37 1.64
C GLY A 18 9.46 9.13 3.15
N VAL A 19 9.02 8.00 3.68
CA VAL A 19 8.98 7.67 5.11
C VAL A 19 10.35 7.83 5.75
N GLU A 20 11.36 7.13 5.25
CA GLU A 20 12.72 7.12 5.81
C GLU A 20 13.40 8.47 5.63
N THR A 21 13.20 9.13 4.50
CA THR A 21 13.76 10.46 4.25
C THR A 21 13.17 11.52 5.17
N LEU A 22 11.89 11.42 5.55
CA LEU A 22 11.28 12.29 6.55
C LEU A 22 11.80 12.00 7.97
N ILE A 23 12.10 10.74 8.28
CA ILE A 23 12.77 10.36 9.53
C ILE A 23 14.19 10.95 9.56
N GLU A 24 14.90 11.00 8.44
CA GLU A 24 16.25 11.55 8.33
C GLU A 24 16.25 13.07 8.50
N ASP A 25 15.62 13.83 7.60
CA ASP A 25 15.75 15.29 7.59
C ASP A 25 14.44 16.10 7.73
N GLY A 26 13.28 15.49 7.52
CA GLY A 26 11.96 16.10 7.69
C GLY A 26 11.61 17.22 6.71
N LYS A 27 12.44 17.54 5.72
CA LYS A 27 12.27 18.75 4.90
C LYS A 27 11.45 18.57 3.63
N SER A 28 11.28 17.36 3.13
CA SER A 28 10.55 17.04 1.89
C SER A 28 10.82 17.99 0.73
N GLN A 29 12.09 18.37 0.51
CA GLN A 29 12.43 19.43 -0.45
C GLN A 29 12.04 19.09 -1.89
N SER A 30 12.06 17.83 -2.30
CA SER A 30 11.58 17.37 -3.60
C SER A 30 10.10 17.66 -3.80
N ASP A 31 9.29 17.36 -2.80
CA ASP A 31 7.84 17.45 -2.83
C ASP A 31 7.37 18.90 -2.71
N ILE A 32 7.84 19.63 -1.69
CA ILE A 32 7.44 21.02 -1.45
C ILE A 32 7.76 21.90 -2.66
N ARG A 33 8.92 21.73 -3.31
CA ARG A 33 9.33 22.52 -4.47
C ARG A 33 8.49 22.25 -5.71
N GLN A 34 7.77 21.13 -5.74
CA GLN A 34 6.79 20.79 -6.77
C GLN A 34 5.35 21.15 -6.37
N GLY A 35 5.16 21.74 -5.20
CA GLY A 35 3.84 22.16 -4.71
C GLY A 35 3.05 21.06 -4.01
N VAL A 36 3.67 19.93 -3.66
CA VAL A 36 3.08 18.88 -2.84
C VAL A 36 3.01 19.35 -1.38
N THR A 37 1.86 19.25 -0.76
CA THR A 37 1.62 19.68 0.62
C THR A 37 1.13 18.56 1.53
N LEU A 38 0.79 17.41 0.95
CA LEU A 38 0.41 16.19 1.64
C LEU A 38 1.05 14.98 0.98
N GLU A 39 1.75 14.18 1.77
CA GLU A 39 2.29 12.87 1.39
C GLU A 39 1.47 11.78 2.05
N VAL A 40 1.06 10.75 1.26
CA VAL A 40 0.28 9.62 1.74
C VAL A 40 1.12 8.36 1.67
N PHE A 41 1.22 7.65 2.80
CA PHE A 41 1.99 6.41 2.96
C PHE A 41 1.09 5.19 3.07
N GLY A 42 1.69 4.00 3.05
CA GLY A 42 1.01 2.75 3.37
C GLY A 42 0.65 1.88 2.17
N GLU A 43 1.38 1.97 1.06
CA GLU A 43 1.25 1.01 -0.04
C GLU A 43 1.75 -0.38 0.40
N GLY A 44 0.84 -1.21 0.89
CA GLY A 44 1.11 -2.56 1.36
C GLY A 44 1.85 -2.63 2.70
N MET A 45 2.90 -1.86 2.88
CA MET A 45 3.62 -1.72 4.15
C MET A 45 3.32 -0.39 4.81
N SER A 46 3.19 -0.39 6.14
CA SER A 46 3.06 0.81 6.97
C SER A 46 4.04 0.76 8.15
N TRP A 47 4.41 1.93 8.69
CA TRP A 47 5.34 2.03 9.84
C TRP A 47 4.64 1.85 11.19
N GLY A 48 3.57 1.11 11.19
CA GLY A 48 2.77 0.60 12.29
C GLY A 48 1.50 -0.06 11.74
N PRO A 49 0.97 -1.07 12.46
CA PRO A 49 1.47 -1.67 13.69
C PRO A 49 2.72 -2.55 13.48
N LEU A 50 3.66 -2.53 14.42
CA LEU A 50 4.89 -3.31 14.35
C LEU A 50 4.96 -4.30 15.53
N ASN A 51 4.95 -5.60 15.25
CA ASN A 51 5.36 -6.59 16.26
C ASN A 51 6.89 -6.62 16.39
N HIS A 52 7.38 -7.37 17.36
CA HIS A 52 8.84 -7.46 17.63
C HIS A 52 9.61 -7.95 16.40
N GLU A 53 9.13 -9.02 15.74
CA GLU A 53 9.79 -9.63 14.59
C GLU A 53 9.86 -8.67 13.40
N LEU A 54 8.77 -7.98 13.06
CA LEU A 54 8.74 -7.02 11.97
C LEU A 54 9.65 -5.82 12.25
N ARG A 55 9.68 -5.32 13.49
CA ARG A 55 10.59 -4.26 13.91
C ARG A 55 12.06 -4.65 13.73
N GLU A 56 12.45 -5.82 14.24
CA GLU A 56 13.82 -6.34 14.09
C GLU A 56 14.18 -6.54 12.61
N ASN A 57 13.24 -7.01 11.81
CA ASN A 57 13.43 -7.20 10.37
C ASN A 57 13.68 -5.86 9.66
N ILE A 58 12.92 -4.82 9.98
CA ILE A 58 13.12 -3.48 9.43
C ILE A 58 14.50 -2.95 9.85
N LEU A 59 14.84 -3.00 11.13
CA LEU A 59 16.13 -2.51 11.64
C LEU A 59 17.33 -3.24 11.01
N LYS A 60 17.23 -4.56 10.83
CA LYS A 60 18.28 -5.39 10.20
C LYS A 60 18.49 -5.04 8.72
N ASN A 61 17.41 -4.67 8.00
CA ASN A 61 17.42 -4.53 6.54
C ASN A 61 17.33 -3.07 6.06
N GLN A 62 17.55 -2.09 6.94
CA GLN A 62 17.62 -0.67 6.56
C GLN A 62 18.66 -0.44 5.46
N GLY A 63 18.34 0.44 4.50
CA GLY A 63 19.24 0.91 3.46
C GLY A 63 20.31 1.85 3.97
N ASP A 64 20.63 2.89 3.23
CA ASP A 64 21.67 3.87 3.59
C ASP A 64 21.23 4.75 4.77
N ILE A 65 19.94 5.03 4.91
CA ILE A 65 19.36 5.78 6.03
C ILE A 65 19.21 4.84 7.22
N LYS A 66 19.82 5.21 8.36
CA LYS A 66 19.74 4.47 9.62
C LYS A 66 18.96 5.27 10.65
N TYR A 67 18.01 4.63 11.29
CA TYR A 67 17.15 5.24 12.31
C TYR A 67 16.70 4.21 13.34
N ASP A 68 16.36 4.68 14.52
CA ASP A 68 15.75 3.88 15.57
C ASP A 68 14.23 3.86 15.41
N ILE A 69 13.60 2.75 15.77
CA ILE A 69 12.14 2.60 15.78
C ILE A 69 11.68 2.57 17.22
N ASN A 70 11.19 3.70 17.72
CA ASN A 70 10.74 3.89 19.09
C ASN A 70 9.20 3.88 19.22
N TRP A 71 8.50 3.38 18.21
CA TRP A 71 7.05 3.27 18.14
C TRP A 71 6.63 1.83 17.83
N THR A 72 5.37 1.53 18.12
CA THR A 72 4.73 0.23 17.84
C THR A 72 3.50 0.39 16.97
N THR A 73 2.69 1.42 17.24
CA THR A 73 1.44 1.65 16.52
C THR A 73 1.61 2.65 15.39
N LEU A 74 0.63 2.73 14.49
CA LEU A 74 0.64 3.72 13.43
C LEU A 74 0.51 5.13 14.00
N GLY A 75 -0.34 5.31 15.02
CA GLY A 75 -0.51 6.61 15.67
C GLY A 75 0.77 7.11 16.34
N GLU A 76 1.51 6.23 17.01
CA GLU A 76 2.82 6.58 17.59
C GLU A 76 3.83 7.01 16.53
N TYR A 77 3.84 6.37 15.35
CA TYR A 77 4.67 6.80 14.22
C TYR A 77 4.27 8.19 13.71
N LEU A 78 2.98 8.44 13.51
CA LEU A 78 2.49 9.75 13.06
C LEU A 78 2.80 10.84 14.08
N GLN A 79 2.65 10.56 15.37
CA GLN A 79 3.04 11.45 16.46
C GLN A 79 4.56 11.74 16.46
N PHE A 80 5.39 10.72 16.23
CA PHE A 80 6.84 10.89 16.09
C PHE A 80 7.18 11.89 14.97
N LEU A 81 6.53 11.81 13.81
CA LEU A 81 6.75 12.76 12.71
C LEU A 81 6.28 14.17 13.06
N GLU A 82 5.16 14.31 13.77
CA GLU A 82 4.67 15.61 14.25
C GLU A 82 5.65 16.26 15.24
N GLU A 83 6.14 15.50 16.22
CA GLU A 83 7.11 15.96 17.22
C GLU A 83 8.47 16.31 16.60
N LYS A 84 8.89 15.55 15.57
CA LYS A 84 10.09 15.87 14.80
C LYS A 84 9.98 17.19 14.05
N GLY A 85 8.79 17.56 13.62
CA GLY A 85 8.53 18.74 12.82
C GLY A 85 8.92 18.54 11.36
N ILE A 86 7.99 18.03 10.57
CA ILE A 86 8.16 17.80 9.14
C ILE A 86 7.51 18.92 8.32
N SER A 87 7.99 19.14 7.09
CA SER A 87 7.54 20.26 6.26
C SER A 87 6.23 20.01 5.50
N THR A 88 5.95 18.77 5.11
CA THR A 88 4.69 18.36 4.48
C THR A 88 3.71 17.85 5.53
N ASN A 89 2.42 17.88 5.24
CA ASN A 89 1.48 17.06 5.99
C ASN A 89 1.67 15.60 5.59
N VAL A 90 1.34 14.69 6.49
CA VAL A 90 1.41 13.24 6.27
C VAL A 90 0.10 12.59 6.66
N ALA A 91 -0.34 11.65 5.85
CA ALA A 91 -1.38 10.68 6.18
C ALA A 91 -0.90 9.27 5.83
N SER A 92 -1.49 8.24 6.41
CA SER A 92 -1.10 6.86 6.11
C SER A 92 -2.31 5.93 6.08
N PHE A 93 -2.23 4.97 5.16
CA PHE A 93 -3.01 3.74 5.24
C PHE A 93 -2.34 2.75 6.19
N ILE A 94 -3.10 1.79 6.70
CA ILE A 94 -2.55 0.59 7.32
C ILE A 94 -2.22 -0.38 6.20
N GLY A 95 -0.98 -0.83 6.12
CA GLY A 95 -0.54 -1.75 5.10
C GLY A 95 -1.11 -3.16 5.29
N ALA A 96 -1.79 -3.72 4.30
CA ALA A 96 -2.30 -5.08 4.34
C ALA A 96 -1.18 -6.11 4.53
N THR A 97 0.00 -5.87 3.94
CA THR A 97 1.21 -6.67 4.16
C THR A 97 1.66 -6.61 5.62
N THR A 98 1.65 -5.41 6.20
CA THR A 98 1.98 -5.21 7.63
C THR A 98 1.04 -6.00 8.53
N LEU A 99 -0.28 -5.93 8.28
CA LEU A 99 -1.28 -6.71 9.03
C LEU A 99 -1.03 -8.21 8.91
N ARG A 100 -0.77 -8.68 7.67
CA ARG A 100 -0.53 -10.09 7.40
C ARG A 100 0.73 -10.61 8.10
N ILE A 101 1.85 -9.88 8.05
CA ILE A 101 3.09 -10.27 8.73
C ILE A 101 2.87 -10.34 10.24
N ASN A 102 2.12 -9.43 10.83
CA ASN A 102 1.82 -9.44 12.27
C ASN A 102 1.03 -10.68 12.72
N ALA A 103 0.17 -11.24 11.86
CA ALA A 103 -0.75 -12.32 12.24
C ALA A 103 -0.35 -13.69 11.66
N VAL A 104 0.11 -13.71 10.42
CA VAL A 104 0.35 -14.94 9.61
C VAL A 104 1.84 -15.17 9.34
N GLY A 105 2.63 -14.08 9.26
CA GLY A 105 4.03 -14.12 8.85
C GLY A 105 4.19 -14.07 7.31
N TYR A 106 5.28 -14.65 6.83
CA TYR A 106 5.69 -14.62 5.41
C TYR A 106 5.26 -15.85 4.61
N GLU A 107 4.44 -16.71 5.20
CA GLU A 107 4.05 -18.00 4.62
C GLU A 107 2.90 -17.86 3.62
N ASN A 108 2.91 -18.74 2.61
CA ASN A 108 1.82 -18.90 1.65
C ASN A 108 0.71 -19.79 2.26
N LYS A 109 -0.06 -19.26 3.17
CA LYS A 109 -1.22 -19.93 3.79
C LYS A 109 -2.39 -18.97 3.97
N LYS A 110 -3.60 -19.48 4.05
CA LYS A 110 -4.74 -18.69 4.50
C LYS A 110 -4.64 -18.43 6.01
N PRO A 111 -5.02 -17.23 6.49
CA PRO A 111 -5.16 -17.01 7.93
C PRO A 111 -6.23 -17.94 8.49
N ASN A 112 -6.00 -18.48 9.67
CA ASN A 112 -7.06 -19.11 10.45
C ASN A 112 -7.92 -18.03 11.13
N ASP A 113 -9.01 -18.44 11.80
CA ASP A 113 -9.96 -17.49 12.41
C ASP A 113 -9.29 -16.59 13.46
N SER A 114 -8.36 -17.11 14.25
CA SER A 114 -7.61 -16.33 15.25
C SER A 114 -6.65 -15.33 14.60
N GLU A 115 -5.94 -15.73 13.55
CA GLU A 115 -5.04 -14.86 12.79
C GLU A 115 -5.82 -13.74 12.08
N LEU A 116 -6.97 -14.07 11.49
CA LEU A 116 -7.85 -13.07 10.87
C LEU A 116 -8.41 -12.09 11.91
N GLU A 117 -8.76 -12.56 13.08
CA GLU A 117 -9.25 -11.69 14.17
C GLU A 117 -8.16 -10.76 14.69
N ILE A 118 -6.90 -11.22 14.76
CA ILE A 118 -5.75 -10.35 15.05
C ILE A 118 -5.65 -9.23 14.00
N MET A 119 -5.72 -9.55 12.70
CA MET A 119 -5.67 -8.56 11.64
C MET A 119 -6.81 -7.52 11.79
N LYS A 120 -8.04 -7.97 12.04
CA LYS A 120 -9.20 -7.08 12.26
C LYS A 120 -9.01 -6.14 13.46
N ASN A 121 -8.48 -6.65 14.57
CA ASN A 121 -8.20 -5.83 15.75
C ASN A 121 -7.13 -4.78 15.51
N LEU A 122 -6.08 -5.11 14.74
CA LEU A 122 -5.06 -4.15 14.33
C LEU A 122 -5.63 -3.06 13.41
N VAL A 123 -6.57 -3.41 12.51
CA VAL A 123 -7.30 -2.41 11.72
C VAL A 123 -8.14 -1.51 12.61
N HIS A 124 -8.92 -2.06 13.55
CA HIS A 124 -9.69 -1.25 14.51
C HIS A 124 -8.81 -0.25 15.26
N GLN A 125 -7.64 -0.70 15.72
CA GLN A 125 -6.70 0.17 16.40
C GLN A 125 -6.20 1.29 15.49
N GLY A 126 -5.64 0.95 14.32
CA GLY A 126 -5.07 1.94 13.42
C GLY A 126 -6.10 2.95 12.89
N MET A 127 -7.36 2.52 12.64
CA MET A 127 -8.43 3.44 12.25
C MET A 127 -8.77 4.44 13.36
N LYS A 128 -8.75 4.02 14.63
CA LYS A 128 -8.92 4.93 15.79
C LYS A 128 -7.75 5.90 15.95
N GLU A 129 -6.58 5.52 15.49
CA GLU A 129 -5.36 6.33 15.51
C GLU A 129 -5.24 7.28 14.30
N GLY A 130 -6.22 7.28 13.39
CA GLY A 130 -6.31 8.23 12.29
C GLY A 130 -5.85 7.69 10.93
N ALA A 131 -5.73 6.38 10.77
CA ALA A 131 -5.46 5.79 9.46
C ALA A 131 -6.55 6.12 8.45
N MET A 132 -6.16 6.27 7.17
CA MET A 132 -7.11 6.54 6.08
C MET A 132 -7.90 5.29 5.65
N GLY A 133 -7.46 4.11 6.02
CA GLY A 133 -8.03 2.83 5.61
C GLY A 133 -6.95 1.78 5.38
N ILE A 134 -7.14 0.90 4.39
CA ILE A 134 -6.23 -0.21 4.07
C ILE A 134 -5.54 0.05 2.74
N GLY A 135 -4.21 0.01 2.74
CA GLY A 135 -3.39 0.03 1.53
C GLY A 135 -2.80 -1.36 1.23
N SER A 136 -2.88 -1.80 0.00
CA SER A 136 -2.33 -3.10 -0.40
C SER A 136 -1.40 -2.99 -1.60
N SER A 137 -0.51 -3.98 -1.74
CA SER A 137 0.43 -4.09 -2.85
C SER A 137 0.55 -5.57 -3.23
N LEU A 138 -0.39 -6.04 -4.07
CA LEU A 138 -0.69 -7.46 -4.23
C LEU A 138 0.22 -8.23 -5.21
N ILE A 139 1.21 -7.55 -5.82
CA ILE A 139 2.23 -8.24 -6.63
C ILE A 139 3.41 -8.73 -5.77
N TYR A 140 3.59 -8.21 -4.56
CA TYR A 140 4.72 -8.53 -3.70
C TYR A 140 4.34 -9.55 -2.63
N ALA A 141 5.24 -10.51 -2.35
CA ALA A 141 5.09 -11.42 -1.23
C ALA A 141 5.39 -10.68 0.12
N PRO A 142 4.67 -10.96 1.20
CA PRO A 142 3.62 -11.98 1.34
C PRO A 142 2.20 -11.52 0.97
N ALA A 143 1.98 -10.26 0.59
CA ALA A 143 0.65 -9.76 0.21
C ALA A 143 0.06 -10.52 -1.00
N PHE A 144 0.90 -11.01 -1.91
CA PHE A 144 0.49 -11.85 -3.03
C PHE A 144 -0.32 -13.07 -2.59
N TYR A 145 -0.09 -13.59 -1.39
CA TYR A 145 -0.77 -14.78 -0.84
C TYR A 145 -2.12 -14.46 -0.22
N SER A 146 -2.46 -13.18 -0.02
CA SER A 146 -3.77 -12.79 0.51
C SER A 146 -4.87 -13.16 -0.48
N SER A 147 -5.93 -13.78 0.02
CA SER A 147 -7.13 -14.01 -0.78
C SER A 147 -8.02 -12.76 -0.80
N THR A 148 -8.90 -12.67 -1.80
CA THR A 148 -9.89 -11.59 -1.90
C THR A 148 -10.77 -11.53 -0.66
N GLU A 149 -11.17 -12.69 -0.11
CA GLU A 149 -11.99 -12.80 1.10
C GLU A 149 -11.27 -12.26 2.34
N GLU A 150 -9.95 -12.53 2.48
CA GLU A 150 -9.11 -11.96 3.54
C GLU A 150 -9.15 -10.43 3.49
N LEU A 151 -8.95 -9.86 2.30
CA LEU A 151 -8.97 -8.43 2.08
C LEU A 151 -10.36 -7.81 2.34
N VAL A 152 -11.42 -8.48 1.91
CA VAL A 152 -12.82 -8.07 2.20
C VAL A 152 -13.04 -8.00 3.71
N GLU A 153 -12.61 -9.00 4.48
CA GLU A 153 -12.85 -9.04 5.92
C GLU A 153 -12.14 -7.92 6.69
N ILE A 154 -10.89 -7.58 6.34
CA ILE A 154 -10.21 -6.45 6.96
C ILE A 154 -10.77 -5.10 6.48
N CYS A 155 -11.20 -5.00 5.23
CA CYS A 155 -11.81 -3.80 4.67
C CYS A 155 -13.19 -3.50 5.28
N LYS A 156 -13.99 -4.53 5.66
CA LYS A 156 -15.24 -4.35 6.42
C LYS A 156 -15.02 -3.60 7.73
N ILE A 157 -13.87 -3.81 8.38
CA ILE A 157 -13.54 -3.08 9.59
C ILE A 157 -13.22 -1.63 9.29
N ALA A 158 -12.39 -1.35 8.28
CA ALA A 158 -12.06 0.01 7.87
C ALA A 158 -13.31 0.80 7.41
N ALA A 159 -14.26 0.13 6.74
CA ALA A 159 -15.53 0.72 6.31
C ALA A 159 -16.37 1.29 7.46
N GLN A 160 -16.31 0.68 8.67
CA GLN A 160 -17.01 1.17 9.87
C GLN A 160 -16.54 2.56 10.33
N TYR A 161 -15.37 2.98 9.88
CA TYR A 161 -14.76 4.27 10.18
C TYR A 161 -14.75 5.24 8.98
N ASP A 162 -15.58 4.99 7.95
CA ASP A 162 -15.57 5.71 6.67
C ASP A 162 -14.17 5.71 6.01
N GLY A 163 -13.41 4.64 6.20
CA GLY A 163 -12.11 4.44 5.59
C GLY A 163 -12.21 4.14 4.10
N MET A 164 -11.06 3.95 3.46
CA MET A 164 -11.00 3.51 2.06
C MET A 164 -10.02 2.36 1.87
N TYR A 165 -10.18 1.64 0.77
CA TYR A 165 -9.24 0.64 0.29
C TYR A 165 -8.47 1.20 -0.89
N ILE A 166 -7.15 1.08 -0.91
CA ILE A 166 -6.32 1.48 -2.04
C ILE A 166 -5.33 0.37 -2.39
N SER A 167 -5.12 0.12 -3.67
CA SER A 167 -4.36 -1.06 -4.10
C SER A 167 -3.43 -0.81 -5.28
N HIS A 168 -2.15 -1.18 -5.09
CA HIS A 168 -1.35 -1.71 -6.18
C HIS A 168 -1.91 -3.08 -6.52
N MET A 169 -2.63 -3.16 -7.60
CA MET A 169 -3.42 -4.35 -7.96
C MET A 169 -2.54 -5.59 -8.17
N ARG A 170 -3.13 -6.76 -8.07
CA ARG A 170 -2.46 -8.06 -8.20
C ARG A 170 -1.78 -8.27 -9.56
N SER A 171 -2.26 -7.62 -10.60
CA SER A 171 -1.63 -7.61 -11.92
C SER A 171 -2.01 -6.35 -12.69
N GLU A 172 -1.01 -5.65 -13.17
CA GLU A 172 -1.16 -4.52 -14.11
C GLU A 172 -0.93 -4.95 -15.56
N GLY A 173 -0.63 -6.23 -15.78
CA GLY A 173 -0.28 -6.84 -17.05
C GLY A 173 -1.36 -7.76 -17.63
N ASN A 174 -1.00 -9.01 -17.83
CA ASN A 174 -1.87 -9.98 -18.53
C ASN A 174 -3.21 -10.22 -17.81
N ARG A 175 -3.25 -10.12 -16.49
CA ARG A 175 -4.46 -10.30 -15.66
C ARG A 175 -5.01 -8.97 -15.11
N LEU A 176 -4.77 -7.87 -15.81
CA LEU A 176 -5.22 -6.53 -15.37
C LEU A 176 -6.74 -6.47 -15.15
N LEU A 177 -7.54 -7.02 -16.04
CA LEU A 177 -9.00 -6.94 -15.94
C LEU A 177 -9.54 -7.73 -14.75
N GLU A 178 -8.96 -8.89 -14.47
CA GLU A 178 -9.29 -9.70 -13.29
C GLU A 178 -8.89 -8.97 -11.99
N SER A 179 -7.78 -8.25 -12.01
CA SER A 179 -7.34 -7.46 -10.86
C SER A 179 -8.22 -6.24 -10.59
N VAL A 180 -8.77 -5.63 -11.65
CA VAL A 180 -9.82 -4.61 -11.50
C VAL A 180 -11.08 -5.24 -10.91
N ASP A 181 -11.51 -6.41 -11.39
CA ASP A 181 -12.66 -7.13 -10.83
C ASP A 181 -12.45 -7.48 -9.35
N GLU A 182 -11.25 -7.90 -8.95
CA GLU A 182 -10.90 -8.16 -7.54
C GLU A 182 -11.09 -6.90 -6.69
N LEU A 183 -10.57 -5.74 -7.10
CA LEU A 183 -10.74 -4.49 -6.38
C LEU A 183 -12.20 -4.08 -6.27
N LEU A 184 -12.97 -4.19 -7.35
CA LEU A 184 -14.41 -3.89 -7.37
C LEU A 184 -15.19 -4.84 -6.45
N THR A 185 -14.82 -6.12 -6.41
CA THR A 185 -15.39 -7.11 -5.47
C THR A 185 -15.11 -6.71 -4.02
N ILE A 186 -13.87 -6.33 -3.69
CA ILE A 186 -13.52 -5.88 -2.35
C ILE A 186 -14.33 -4.62 -1.97
N ALA A 187 -14.41 -3.65 -2.87
CA ALA A 187 -15.17 -2.43 -2.64
C ALA A 187 -16.66 -2.70 -2.38
N ASN A 188 -17.28 -3.58 -3.19
CA ASN A 188 -18.67 -3.96 -3.06
C ASN A 188 -18.96 -4.75 -1.78
N ASP A 189 -18.20 -5.83 -1.54
CA ASP A 189 -18.49 -6.80 -0.49
C ASP A 189 -18.12 -6.27 0.91
N ALA A 190 -17.16 -5.33 0.97
CA ALA A 190 -16.84 -4.63 2.20
C ALA A 190 -17.64 -3.34 2.41
N GLY A 191 -18.34 -2.86 1.39
CA GLY A 191 -19.07 -1.60 1.44
C GLY A 191 -18.15 -0.39 1.62
N ILE A 192 -16.98 -0.41 0.98
CA ILE A 192 -15.90 0.57 1.16
C ILE A 192 -15.61 1.31 -0.16
N ARG A 193 -15.27 2.60 -0.07
CA ARG A 193 -14.73 3.31 -1.24
C ARG A 193 -13.33 2.77 -1.58
N ALA A 194 -12.99 2.71 -2.86
CA ALA A 194 -11.72 2.15 -3.28
C ALA A 194 -10.99 3.01 -4.32
N GLU A 195 -9.67 2.88 -4.34
CA GLU A 195 -8.80 3.56 -5.29
C GLU A 195 -7.79 2.59 -5.89
N ILE A 196 -7.50 2.77 -7.17
CA ILE A 196 -6.44 2.05 -7.87
C ILE A 196 -5.19 2.93 -7.87
N TYR A 197 -4.11 2.48 -7.22
CA TYR A 197 -2.81 3.14 -7.33
C TYR A 197 -2.31 3.12 -8.77
N HIS A 198 -1.73 4.23 -9.21
CA HIS A 198 -0.94 4.37 -10.43
C HIS A 198 -1.47 3.53 -11.61
N LEU A 199 -2.74 3.69 -11.93
CA LEU A 199 -3.42 2.92 -12.98
C LEU A 199 -2.62 2.92 -14.27
N LYS A 200 -2.20 1.75 -14.71
CA LYS A 200 -1.46 1.54 -15.96
C LYS A 200 -1.72 0.16 -16.56
N GLN A 201 -1.38 0.02 -17.83
CA GLN A 201 -1.39 -1.24 -18.58
C GLN A 201 0.06 -1.62 -18.88
N SER A 202 0.65 -2.44 -18.01
CA SER A 202 2.06 -2.86 -18.13
C SER A 202 2.26 -3.82 -19.30
N GLY A 203 3.19 -3.46 -20.19
CA GLY A 203 3.53 -4.23 -21.39
C GLY A 203 2.62 -3.94 -22.59
N LYS A 204 3.23 -3.81 -23.78
CA LYS A 204 2.56 -3.43 -25.04
C LYS A 204 1.33 -4.28 -25.37
N ASN A 205 1.36 -5.57 -25.04
CA ASN A 205 0.25 -6.51 -25.28
C ASN A 205 -1.01 -6.19 -24.45
N ASN A 206 -0.90 -5.31 -23.46
CA ASN A 206 -1.98 -4.95 -22.56
C ASN A 206 -2.54 -3.55 -22.81
N TRP A 207 -1.94 -2.75 -23.68
CA TRP A 207 -2.37 -1.37 -23.93
C TRP A 207 -3.81 -1.26 -24.47
N ASN A 208 -4.26 -2.28 -25.21
CA ASN A 208 -5.62 -2.36 -25.73
C ASN A 208 -6.68 -2.64 -24.66
N LYS A 209 -6.29 -2.83 -23.40
CA LYS A 209 -7.24 -3.09 -22.30
C LYS A 209 -7.78 -1.82 -21.65
N LEU A 210 -7.21 -0.64 -21.95
CA LEU A 210 -7.57 0.62 -21.28
C LEU A 210 -9.06 0.91 -21.33
N ASP A 211 -9.69 0.84 -22.52
CA ASP A 211 -11.11 1.14 -22.69
C ASP A 211 -11.99 0.20 -21.84
N ARG A 212 -11.60 -1.07 -21.73
CA ARG A 212 -12.30 -2.04 -20.89
C ARG A 212 -12.13 -1.76 -19.40
N VAL A 213 -10.95 -1.29 -18.96
CA VAL A 213 -10.72 -0.87 -17.58
C VAL A 213 -11.60 0.33 -17.24
N ILE A 214 -11.60 1.35 -18.10
CA ILE A 214 -12.44 2.54 -17.92
C ILE A 214 -13.92 2.14 -17.86
N GLN A 215 -14.37 1.30 -18.79
CA GLN A 215 -15.75 0.82 -18.80
C GLN A 215 -16.14 0.09 -17.51
N LYS A 216 -15.27 -0.76 -16.96
CA LYS A 216 -15.52 -1.45 -15.68
C LYS A 216 -15.67 -0.45 -14.52
N ILE A 217 -14.77 0.53 -14.44
CA ILE A 217 -14.80 1.57 -13.39
C ILE A 217 -16.07 2.41 -13.52
N ASP A 218 -16.42 2.84 -14.73
CA ASP A 218 -17.60 3.67 -14.96
C ASP A 218 -18.91 2.89 -14.69
N SER A 219 -18.96 1.61 -15.05
CA SER A 219 -20.09 0.73 -14.71
C SER A 219 -20.24 0.60 -13.19
N ALA A 220 -19.16 0.34 -12.47
CA ALA A 220 -19.18 0.25 -11.03
C ALA A 220 -19.63 1.57 -10.35
N ARG A 221 -19.18 2.71 -10.88
CA ARG A 221 -19.62 4.04 -10.42
C ARG A 221 -21.12 4.26 -10.69
N ALA A 222 -21.61 3.83 -11.85
CA ALA A 222 -23.04 3.92 -12.18
C ALA A 222 -23.92 3.06 -11.27
N GLU A 223 -23.36 1.96 -10.73
CA GLU A 223 -23.99 1.09 -9.73
C GLU A 223 -23.86 1.63 -8.29
N GLY A 224 -23.15 2.75 -8.10
CA GLY A 224 -23.04 3.46 -6.82
C GLY A 224 -21.74 3.22 -6.06
N LEU A 225 -20.80 2.44 -6.58
CA LEU A 225 -19.48 2.28 -5.96
C LEU A 225 -18.64 3.55 -6.11
N LYS A 226 -17.92 3.91 -5.06
CA LYS A 226 -17.01 5.07 -5.05
C LYS A 226 -15.61 4.61 -5.41
N ILE A 227 -15.28 4.63 -6.70
CA ILE A 227 -13.98 4.19 -7.23
C ILE A 227 -13.23 5.38 -7.79
N THR A 228 -11.97 5.54 -7.38
CA THR A 228 -11.02 6.54 -7.90
C THR A 228 -9.75 5.86 -8.42
N THR A 229 -8.92 6.61 -9.10
CA THR A 229 -7.58 6.18 -9.54
C THR A 229 -6.62 7.34 -9.47
N ASP A 230 -5.38 7.08 -9.13
CA ASP A 230 -4.26 8.00 -9.31
C ASP A 230 -3.34 7.57 -10.46
N MET A 231 -2.42 8.43 -10.84
CA MET A 231 -1.44 8.12 -11.88
C MET A 231 -0.26 9.10 -11.78
N TYR A 232 0.92 8.66 -12.15
CA TYR A 232 2.08 9.51 -12.33
C TYR A 232 2.18 10.06 -13.77
N THR A 233 2.99 11.11 -13.98
CA THR A 233 2.99 11.92 -15.20
C THR A 233 4.10 11.55 -16.20
N TYR A 234 4.88 10.51 -15.95
CA TYR A 234 5.96 10.05 -16.84
C TYR A 234 5.67 8.65 -17.40
N ILE A 235 6.34 8.30 -18.49
CA ILE A 235 6.09 7.09 -19.29
C ILE A 235 6.91 5.86 -18.85
N ALA A 236 7.49 5.90 -17.67
CA ALA A 236 8.30 4.84 -17.09
C ALA A 236 7.75 4.44 -15.74
N GLY A 237 7.96 3.19 -15.33
CA GLY A 237 7.71 2.68 -14.00
C GLY A 237 9.00 2.17 -13.37
N ALA A 238 9.07 2.19 -12.04
CA ALA A 238 10.17 1.61 -11.28
C ALA A 238 9.62 0.72 -10.17
N THR A 239 10.32 -0.38 -9.88
CA THR A 239 9.99 -1.28 -8.78
C THR A 239 11.26 -2.04 -8.35
N GLY A 240 11.17 -2.77 -7.25
CA GLY A 240 12.22 -3.65 -6.79
C GLY A 240 12.43 -4.85 -7.71
N LEU A 241 13.64 -5.39 -7.73
CA LEU A 241 13.97 -6.58 -8.54
C LEU A 241 13.15 -7.82 -8.13
N ASP A 242 12.67 -7.86 -6.90
CA ASP A 242 11.78 -8.89 -6.34
C ASP A 242 10.48 -9.04 -7.13
N ALA A 243 9.95 -7.97 -7.72
CA ALA A 243 8.77 -8.03 -8.59
C ALA A 243 8.96 -8.90 -9.85
N SER A 244 10.21 -9.17 -10.24
CA SER A 244 10.53 -10.08 -11.35
C SER A 244 10.60 -11.55 -10.94
N MET A 245 10.58 -11.85 -9.64
CA MET A 245 10.70 -13.21 -9.12
C MET A 245 9.32 -13.87 -8.95
N PRO A 246 9.18 -15.16 -9.27
CA PRO A 246 7.97 -15.89 -8.95
C PRO A 246 7.69 -15.83 -7.42
N PRO A 247 6.44 -15.58 -6.99
CA PRO A 247 6.13 -15.41 -5.56
C PRO A 247 6.56 -16.57 -4.67
N TRP A 248 6.50 -17.81 -5.17
CA TRP A 248 6.92 -18.99 -4.43
C TRP A 248 8.40 -18.99 -4.03
N VAL A 249 9.26 -18.28 -4.78
CA VAL A 249 10.69 -18.13 -4.44
C VAL A 249 10.86 -17.33 -3.16
N GLN A 250 9.95 -16.40 -2.89
CA GLN A 250 9.98 -15.47 -1.77
C GLN A 250 9.26 -16.00 -0.51
N GLU A 251 8.58 -17.15 -0.61
CA GLU A 251 7.83 -17.72 0.52
C GLU A 251 8.72 -18.00 1.73
N GLY A 252 8.24 -17.61 2.92
CA GLY A 252 8.95 -17.76 4.19
C GLY A 252 9.96 -16.64 4.48
N GLY A 253 9.93 -15.54 3.71
CA GLY A 253 10.72 -14.34 3.93
C GLY A 253 12.12 -14.37 3.32
N LEU A 254 12.88 -13.29 3.59
CA LEU A 254 14.14 -13.00 2.90
C LEU A 254 15.20 -14.10 3.07
N ASP A 255 15.36 -14.65 4.26
CA ASP A 255 16.39 -15.67 4.52
C ASP A 255 16.09 -16.95 3.69
N LYS A 256 14.82 -17.36 3.62
CA LYS A 256 14.40 -18.50 2.78
C LYS A 256 14.52 -18.22 1.29
N TRP A 257 14.24 -17.00 0.90
CA TRP A 257 14.45 -16.55 -0.48
C TRP A 257 15.93 -16.64 -0.86
N ILE A 258 16.84 -16.11 -0.04
CA ILE A 258 18.30 -16.19 -0.25
C ILE A 258 18.78 -17.65 -0.33
N GLU A 259 18.28 -18.55 0.54
CA GLU A 259 18.58 -19.97 0.49
C GLU A 259 18.20 -20.59 -0.86
N ARG A 260 17.00 -20.26 -1.38
CA ARG A 260 16.53 -20.76 -2.68
C ARG A 260 17.37 -20.24 -3.84
N LEU A 261 17.71 -18.94 -3.85
CA LEU A 261 18.54 -18.35 -4.90
C LEU A 261 19.96 -18.93 -4.95
N LYS A 262 20.49 -19.43 -3.83
CA LYS A 262 21.79 -20.11 -3.77
C LYS A 262 21.74 -21.55 -4.27
N ASN A 263 20.57 -22.12 -4.46
CA ASN A 263 20.42 -23.50 -4.89
C ASN A 263 20.42 -23.60 -6.42
N PRO A 264 21.45 -24.18 -7.05
CA PRO A 264 21.54 -24.26 -8.51
C PRO A 264 20.51 -25.20 -9.17
N LYS A 265 19.69 -25.89 -8.37
CA LYS A 265 18.62 -26.77 -8.87
C LYS A 265 17.25 -26.08 -8.91
N ILE A 266 17.16 -24.86 -8.39
CA ILE A 266 16.00 -23.98 -8.45
C ILE A 266 16.23 -22.93 -9.52
#